data_2b28865a916224d443e0759a1ce87242
#
_entry.id   2b28865a916224d443e0759a1ce87242
#
_cell.length_a   1.000
_cell.length_b   1.000
_cell.length_c   1.000
_cell.angle_alpha   90.00
_cell.angle_beta   90.00
_cell.angle_gamma   90.00
#
_symmetry.space_group_name_H-M   'P 1'
#
loop_
_entity.id
_entity.type
_entity.pdbx_description
1 polymer ?
#
loop_
_entity_poly.entity_id
_entity_poly.type
_entity_poly.pdbx_seq_one_letter_code
_entity_poly.pdbx_strand_id
1 'polypeptide(L)'
;MKFTTLFYTIFGAIITLVVLNLVALLGVIGVQDELIEASERRYQSYMLADELRQSSDDLTRLARTYSVTGDSHYIDQYNTILDIRNGKVPRPMNYERIYWDFVEVNNQKPRPDSNETIALTKKMEALGFSRAELDKLKESEARSNHLVDIETRAMNAVMGKFMDSNGQYTIIGQPDAGLAIDLTHSKEYHIEKAKIMEPIDEFFVMLKSRTDQEVQSKIDKTTLYFDAVLGLFIINIIVIVLGSIVLRKKIAQIEPVSDGLRGFFAFLGHEKDDCKTIDINSKDEFGVIAKMINQNILNLRTQINSERKFINETVKTLKELSQGSFNVRLNSNCDSPAMMQLQETLNNMALALEKNINEIVKMIGKYSEQDYTQR
;
A
#
# COMPACT_ATOMS: atom_id res chain seq x y z
N MET A 1 -27.32 15.14 -5.83
CA MET A 1 -26.12 14.96 -6.66
C MET A 1 -26.46 14.07 -7.83
N LYS A 2 -26.00 14.38 -9.04
CA LYS A 2 -26.22 13.55 -10.22
C LYS A 2 -25.59 12.17 -10.02
N PHE A 3 -26.20 11.14 -10.58
CA PHE A 3 -25.68 9.76 -10.49
C PHE A 3 -24.27 9.63 -11.05
N THR A 4 -24.04 10.23 -12.21
CA THR A 4 -22.73 10.27 -12.87
C THR A 4 -21.65 10.92 -12.00
N THR A 5 -21.93 12.07 -11.38
CA THR A 5 -21.00 12.75 -10.47
C THR A 5 -20.70 11.89 -9.23
N LEU A 6 -21.72 11.27 -8.65
CA LEU A 6 -21.56 10.37 -7.50
C LEU A 6 -20.65 9.18 -7.85
N PHE A 7 -20.89 8.55 -8.98
CA PHE A 7 -20.10 7.42 -9.47
C PHE A 7 -18.62 7.79 -9.63
N TYR A 8 -18.33 8.88 -10.34
CA TYR A 8 -16.94 9.33 -10.54
C TYR A 8 -16.26 9.75 -9.23
N THR A 9 -17.01 10.33 -8.29
CA THR A 9 -16.43 10.71 -6.97
C THR A 9 -16.04 9.46 -6.18
N ILE A 10 -16.91 8.46 -6.10
CA ILE A 10 -16.61 7.20 -5.37
C ILE A 10 -15.46 6.46 -6.04
N PHE A 11 -15.51 6.33 -7.36
CA PHE A 11 -14.47 5.62 -8.11
C PHE A 11 -13.12 6.33 -8.05
N GLY A 12 -13.12 7.66 -8.16
CA GLY A 12 -11.92 8.48 -8.00
C GLY A 12 -11.31 8.35 -6.59
N ALA A 13 -12.14 8.36 -5.55
CA ALA A 13 -11.68 8.15 -4.18
C ALA A 13 -11.04 6.77 -3.98
N ILE A 14 -11.65 5.71 -4.53
CA ILE A 14 -11.10 4.35 -4.47
C ILE A 14 -9.73 4.29 -5.17
N ILE A 15 -9.62 4.82 -6.40
CA ILE A 15 -8.36 4.85 -7.15
C ILE A 15 -7.29 5.61 -6.37
N THR A 16 -7.63 6.79 -5.83
CA THR A 16 -6.68 7.59 -5.05
C THR A 16 -6.17 6.82 -3.83
N LEU A 17 -7.07 6.15 -3.09
CA LEU A 17 -6.70 5.33 -1.94
C LEU A 17 -5.84 4.12 -2.34
N VAL A 18 -6.12 3.48 -3.48
CA VAL A 18 -5.29 2.37 -3.99
C VAL A 18 -3.90 2.86 -4.36
N VAL A 19 -3.78 4.02 -5.00
CA VAL A 19 -2.47 4.63 -5.32
C VAL A 19 -1.70 4.98 -4.05
N LEU A 20 -2.36 5.56 -3.05
CA LEU A 20 -1.72 5.86 -1.76
C LEU A 20 -1.26 4.59 -1.04
N ASN A 21 -2.04 3.50 -1.07
CA ASN A 21 -1.62 2.20 -0.55
C ASN A 21 -0.38 1.67 -1.27
N LEU A 22 -0.32 1.79 -2.59
CA LEU A 22 0.84 1.35 -3.37
C LEU A 22 2.09 2.16 -3.00
N VAL A 23 1.98 3.48 -2.87
CA VAL A 23 3.09 4.35 -2.45
C VAL A 23 3.56 3.99 -1.03
N ALA A 24 2.62 3.77 -0.10
CA ALA A 24 2.97 3.36 1.26
C ALA A 24 3.64 1.98 1.30
N LEU A 25 3.20 1.02 0.47
CA LEU A 25 3.81 -0.30 0.34
C LEU A 25 5.25 -0.23 -0.21
N LEU A 26 5.51 0.63 -1.20
CA LEU A 26 6.88 0.90 -1.67
C LEU A 26 7.75 1.49 -0.56
N GLY A 27 7.17 2.33 0.30
CA GLY A 27 7.84 2.83 1.51
C GLY A 27 8.22 1.70 2.49
N VAL A 28 7.34 0.73 2.72
CA VAL A 28 7.65 -0.47 3.55
C VAL A 28 8.86 -1.22 2.99
N ILE A 29 8.89 -1.48 1.68
CA ILE A 29 10.00 -2.21 1.03
C ILE A 29 11.31 -1.45 1.24
N GLY A 30 11.36 -0.14 0.99
CA GLY A 30 12.57 0.66 1.15
C GLY A 30 13.08 0.68 2.59
N VAL A 31 12.21 0.79 3.60
CA VAL A 31 12.62 0.75 5.02
C VAL A 31 13.04 -0.65 5.46
N GLN A 32 12.46 -1.69 4.86
CA GLN A 32 12.87 -3.08 5.13
C GLN A 32 14.29 -3.35 4.64
N ASP A 33 14.68 -2.82 3.47
CA ASP A 33 16.07 -2.89 2.98
C ASP A 33 17.03 -2.19 3.95
N GLU A 34 16.67 -0.99 4.45
CA GLU A 34 17.46 -0.29 5.48
C GLU A 34 17.60 -1.10 6.78
N LEU A 35 16.58 -1.85 7.19
CA LEU A 35 16.62 -2.73 8.37
C LEU A 35 17.57 -3.91 8.15
N ILE A 36 17.54 -4.52 6.97
CA ILE A 36 18.45 -5.61 6.60
C ILE A 36 19.90 -5.11 6.65
N GLU A 37 20.19 -3.96 6.04
CA GLU A 37 21.52 -3.35 6.06
C GLU A 37 22.00 -3.02 7.48
N ALA A 38 21.14 -2.46 8.33
CA ALA A 38 21.48 -2.16 9.72
C ALA A 38 21.78 -3.45 10.51
N SER A 39 21.00 -4.50 10.28
CA SER A 39 21.21 -5.82 10.91
C SER A 39 22.53 -6.45 10.45
N GLU A 40 22.84 -6.36 9.17
CA GLU A 40 24.10 -6.85 8.61
C GLU A 40 25.31 -6.06 9.18
N ARG A 41 25.24 -4.72 9.22
CA ARG A 41 26.27 -3.89 9.85
C ARG A 41 26.47 -4.23 11.32
N ARG A 42 25.39 -4.47 12.06
CA ARG A 42 25.47 -4.94 13.45
C ARG A 42 26.24 -6.25 13.56
N TYR A 43 25.89 -7.24 12.74
CA TYR A 43 26.56 -8.54 12.71
C TYR A 43 28.05 -8.39 12.40
N GLN A 44 28.39 -7.68 11.33
CA GLN A 44 29.80 -7.45 10.94
C GLN A 44 30.58 -6.67 11.99
N SER A 45 29.93 -5.71 12.66
CA SER A 45 30.55 -4.97 13.78
C SER A 45 30.91 -5.89 14.95
N TYR A 46 30.00 -6.81 15.30
CA TYR A 46 30.26 -7.81 16.33
C TYR A 46 31.40 -8.76 15.93
N MET A 47 31.45 -9.19 14.67
CA MET A 47 32.52 -10.07 14.19
C MET A 47 33.90 -9.40 14.29
N LEU A 48 34.02 -8.12 13.91
CA LEU A 48 35.28 -7.38 14.05
C LEU A 48 35.66 -7.13 15.52
N ALA A 49 34.67 -6.87 16.38
CA ALA A 49 34.89 -6.73 17.83
C ALA A 49 35.37 -8.03 18.45
N ASP A 50 34.76 -9.16 18.07
CA ASP A 50 35.15 -10.48 18.55
C ASP A 50 36.55 -10.88 18.03
N GLU A 51 36.89 -10.58 16.80
CA GLU A 51 38.25 -10.77 16.26
C GLU A 51 39.26 -10.03 17.10
N LEU A 52 39.01 -8.80 17.56
CA LEU A 52 39.90 -8.07 18.44
C LEU A 52 40.07 -8.78 19.79
N ARG A 53 38.95 -9.16 20.43
CA ARG A 53 38.96 -9.88 21.71
C ARG A 53 39.72 -11.19 21.58
N GLN A 54 39.39 -11.99 20.59
CA GLN A 54 40.02 -13.29 20.33
C GLN A 54 41.51 -13.13 20.07
N SER A 55 41.93 -12.16 19.26
CA SER A 55 43.37 -11.92 19.04
C SER A 55 44.10 -11.60 20.32
N SER A 56 43.50 -10.83 21.24
CA SER A 56 44.10 -10.52 22.54
C SER A 56 44.21 -11.76 23.42
N ASP A 57 43.23 -12.66 23.37
CA ASP A 57 43.25 -13.92 24.15
C ASP A 57 44.29 -14.90 23.57
N ASP A 58 44.35 -15.02 22.23
CA ASP A 58 45.34 -15.87 21.56
C ASP A 58 46.78 -15.40 21.82
N LEU A 59 47.06 -14.10 21.76
CA LEU A 59 48.38 -13.55 22.10
C LEU A 59 48.78 -13.94 23.51
N THR A 60 47.90 -13.78 24.49
CA THR A 60 48.12 -14.18 25.89
C THR A 60 48.38 -15.68 26.01
N ARG A 61 47.57 -16.51 25.32
CA ARG A 61 47.71 -17.96 25.30
C ARG A 61 49.05 -18.40 24.73
N LEU A 62 49.42 -17.83 23.57
CA LEU A 62 50.66 -18.17 22.88
C LEU A 62 51.91 -17.76 23.67
N ALA A 63 51.92 -16.57 24.27
CA ALA A 63 53.01 -16.12 25.15
C ALA A 63 53.22 -17.04 26.36
N ARG A 64 52.14 -17.44 27.00
CA ARG A 64 52.18 -18.38 28.16
C ARG A 64 52.57 -19.78 27.71
N THR A 65 52.07 -20.29 26.59
CA THR A 65 52.45 -21.60 26.08
C THR A 65 53.92 -21.65 25.72
N TYR A 66 54.42 -20.60 25.06
CA TYR A 66 55.86 -20.48 24.77
C TYR A 66 56.71 -20.47 26.03
N SER A 67 56.31 -19.74 27.08
CA SER A 67 57.01 -19.67 28.34
C SER A 67 57.21 -21.02 29.04
N VAL A 68 56.26 -21.95 28.79
CA VAL A 68 56.31 -23.31 29.37
C VAL A 68 57.06 -24.28 28.44
N THR A 69 56.85 -24.19 27.11
CA THR A 69 57.33 -25.21 26.18
C THR A 69 58.66 -24.86 25.54
N GLY A 70 58.99 -23.59 25.40
CA GLY A 70 60.16 -23.10 24.66
C GLY A 70 60.08 -23.30 23.14
N ASP A 71 58.94 -23.76 22.61
CA ASP A 71 58.78 -24.04 21.18
C ASP A 71 58.53 -22.73 20.41
N SER A 72 59.48 -22.40 19.52
CA SER A 72 59.46 -21.17 18.73
C SER A 72 58.20 -21.02 17.82
N HIS A 73 57.55 -22.12 17.53
CA HIS A 73 56.30 -22.12 16.78
C HIS A 73 55.23 -21.18 17.36
N TYR A 74 55.16 -21.12 18.71
CA TYR A 74 54.20 -20.23 19.37
C TYR A 74 54.56 -18.74 19.24
N ILE A 75 55.87 -18.37 19.16
CA ILE A 75 56.29 -17.01 18.88
C ILE A 75 55.96 -16.63 17.42
N ASP A 76 56.13 -17.53 16.46
CA ASP A 76 55.82 -17.29 15.08
C ASP A 76 54.34 -17.01 14.88
N GLN A 77 53.48 -17.79 15.56
CA GLN A 77 52.02 -17.55 15.55
C GLN A 77 51.66 -16.20 16.22
N TYR A 78 52.26 -15.91 17.39
CA TYR A 78 52.07 -14.63 18.10
C TYR A 78 52.36 -13.43 17.18
N ASN A 79 53.51 -13.44 16.51
CA ASN A 79 53.88 -12.39 15.58
C ASN A 79 52.93 -12.31 14.36
N THR A 80 52.52 -13.45 13.84
CA THR A 80 51.58 -13.52 12.70
C THR A 80 50.21 -12.91 13.05
N ILE A 81 49.69 -13.16 14.28
CA ILE A 81 48.44 -12.54 14.77
C ILE A 81 48.59 -11.03 14.84
N LEU A 82 49.71 -10.52 15.36
CA LEU A 82 49.98 -9.07 15.39
C LEU A 82 50.04 -8.48 14.00
N ASP A 83 50.71 -9.16 13.07
CA ASP A 83 50.87 -8.68 11.68
C ASP A 83 49.55 -8.68 10.90
N ILE A 84 48.69 -9.68 11.12
CA ILE A 84 47.32 -9.71 10.56
C ILE A 84 46.49 -8.54 11.15
N ARG A 85 46.50 -8.38 12.50
CA ARG A 85 45.76 -7.32 13.18
C ARG A 85 46.16 -5.93 12.72
N ASN A 86 47.47 -5.72 12.49
CA ASN A 86 48.03 -4.47 12.05
C ASN A 86 47.99 -4.25 10.53
N GLY A 87 47.48 -5.22 9.76
CA GLY A 87 47.38 -5.14 8.31
C GLY A 87 48.75 -5.18 7.58
N LYS A 88 49.73 -5.88 8.12
CA LYS A 88 51.04 -6.09 7.49
C LYS A 88 51.06 -7.33 6.60
N VAL A 89 50.27 -8.34 6.94
CA VAL A 89 50.11 -9.56 6.15
C VAL A 89 48.64 -9.80 5.82
N PRO A 90 48.34 -10.57 4.76
CA PRO A 90 46.95 -10.89 4.40
C PRO A 90 46.22 -11.63 5.53
N ARG A 91 44.98 -11.24 5.77
CA ARG A 91 44.07 -11.95 6.68
C ARG A 91 43.64 -13.27 6.05
N PRO A 92 43.56 -14.39 6.80
CA PRO A 92 42.99 -15.64 6.30
C PRO A 92 41.53 -15.48 5.88
N MET A 93 41.08 -16.25 4.89
CA MET A 93 39.64 -16.30 4.55
C MET A 93 38.84 -16.89 5.72
N ASN A 94 37.65 -16.29 5.99
CA ASN A 94 36.77 -16.65 7.09
C ASN A 94 37.53 -16.70 8.45
N TYR A 95 38.31 -15.66 8.74
CA TYR A 95 39.16 -15.56 9.91
C TYR A 95 38.39 -15.50 11.23
N GLU A 96 37.10 -15.14 11.14
CA GLU A 96 36.13 -15.18 12.25
C GLU A 96 35.82 -16.61 12.73
N ARG A 97 36.23 -17.64 12.00
CA ARG A 97 36.07 -19.05 12.41
C ARG A 97 37.34 -19.55 13.08
N ILE A 98 37.20 -20.64 13.84
CA ILE A 98 38.35 -21.30 14.50
C ILE A 98 39.48 -21.47 13.48
N TYR A 99 40.63 -20.88 13.78
CA TYR A 99 41.79 -20.90 12.89
C TYR A 99 43.04 -21.40 13.62
N TRP A 100 43.48 -20.76 14.70
CA TRP A 100 44.73 -21.03 15.34
C TRP A 100 44.80 -22.40 15.98
N ASP A 101 43.70 -22.91 16.55
CA ASP A 101 43.67 -24.28 17.10
C ASP A 101 43.97 -25.34 16.05
N PHE A 102 43.60 -25.11 14.78
CA PHE A 102 43.94 -26.02 13.70
C PHE A 102 45.40 -25.84 13.23
N VAL A 103 45.94 -24.63 13.28
CA VAL A 103 47.35 -24.36 12.95
C VAL A 103 48.25 -25.07 13.95
N GLU A 104 47.91 -25.12 15.25
CA GLU A 104 48.68 -25.78 16.32
C GLU A 104 48.92 -27.26 16.06
N VAL A 105 48.00 -27.98 15.41
CA VAL A 105 48.09 -29.42 15.23
C VAL A 105 49.24 -29.83 14.31
N ASN A 106 49.45 -29.07 13.20
CA ASN A 106 50.35 -29.50 12.13
C ASN A 106 51.11 -28.34 11.46
N ASN A 107 51.02 -27.11 12.04
CA ASN A 107 51.61 -25.88 11.52
C ASN A 107 51.15 -25.55 10.07
N GLN A 108 49.99 -26.00 9.68
CA GLN A 108 49.43 -25.72 8.36
C GLN A 108 48.24 -24.79 8.44
N LYS A 109 48.15 -23.86 7.48
CA LYS A 109 47.01 -22.95 7.36
C LYS A 109 45.75 -23.77 7.00
N PRO A 110 44.70 -23.78 7.85
CA PRO A 110 43.46 -24.51 7.55
C PRO A 110 42.66 -23.90 6.40
N ARG A 111 42.99 -22.67 6.04
CA ARG A 111 42.35 -21.91 4.94
C ARG A 111 43.38 -21.02 4.26
N PRO A 112 43.19 -20.69 2.96
CA PRO A 112 44.04 -19.77 2.24
C PRO A 112 43.90 -18.33 2.78
N ASP A 113 44.90 -17.51 2.53
CA ASP A 113 44.84 -16.10 2.83
C ASP A 113 43.87 -15.39 1.86
N SER A 114 43.21 -14.35 2.34
CA SER A 114 42.47 -13.41 1.51
C SER A 114 43.44 -12.43 0.83
N ASN A 115 42.92 -11.62 -0.10
CA ASN A 115 43.70 -10.54 -0.68
C ASN A 115 43.69 -9.25 0.17
N GLU A 116 43.12 -9.32 1.38
CA GLU A 116 42.97 -8.16 2.27
C GLU A 116 44.16 -7.99 3.20
N THR A 117 44.92 -6.90 3.00
CA THR A 117 46.02 -6.46 3.89
C THR A 117 45.61 -5.13 4.51
N ILE A 118 44.60 -5.18 5.43
CA ILE A 118 44.00 -4.00 6.06
C ILE A 118 44.02 -4.19 7.57
N ALA A 119 44.48 -3.17 8.32
CA ALA A 119 44.45 -3.20 9.77
C ALA A 119 43.02 -3.33 10.30
N LEU A 120 42.85 -4.08 11.39
CA LEU A 120 41.54 -4.32 12.01
C LEU A 120 40.84 -3.02 12.39
N THR A 121 41.57 -2.05 12.95
CA THR A 121 41.03 -0.71 13.27
C THR A 121 40.51 0.04 12.05
N LYS A 122 41.17 -0.11 10.88
CA LYS A 122 40.72 0.51 9.64
C LYS A 122 39.45 -0.16 9.08
N LYS A 123 39.31 -1.47 9.26
CA LYS A 123 38.05 -2.16 8.93
C LYS A 123 36.89 -1.68 9.82
N MET A 124 37.14 -1.48 11.11
CA MET A 124 36.17 -0.92 12.04
C MET A 124 35.76 0.51 11.66
N GLU A 125 36.75 1.38 11.34
CA GLU A 125 36.48 2.75 10.87
C GLU A 125 35.58 2.73 9.60
N ALA A 126 35.90 1.88 8.63
CA ALA A 126 35.14 1.75 7.38
C ALA A 126 33.72 1.24 7.60
N LEU A 127 33.47 0.42 8.62
CA LEU A 127 32.15 -0.10 8.98
C LEU A 127 31.32 0.90 9.80
N GLY A 128 31.88 2.08 10.14
CA GLY A 128 31.17 3.16 10.83
C GLY A 128 31.18 3.08 12.34
N PHE A 129 32.24 2.52 12.94
CA PHE A 129 32.45 2.61 14.38
C PHE A 129 32.56 4.06 14.82
N SER A 130 31.94 4.41 15.92
CA SER A 130 31.97 5.76 16.46
C SER A 130 33.38 6.12 16.98
N ARG A 131 33.69 7.41 17.03
CA ARG A 131 34.97 7.87 17.60
C ARG A 131 35.16 7.41 19.05
N ALA A 132 34.09 7.44 19.83
CA ALA A 132 34.13 7.00 21.24
C ALA A 132 34.47 5.51 21.36
N GLU A 133 33.90 4.66 20.50
CA GLU A 133 34.25 3.23 20.42
C GLU A 133 35.72 3.03 20.04
N LEU A 134 36.20 3.73 19.02
CA LEU A 134 37.61 3.65 18.60
C LEU A 134 38.59 4.18 19.66
N ASP A 135 38.20 5.19 20.42
CA ASP A 135 39.03 5.73 21.52
C ASP A 135 39.16 4.71 22.67
N LYS A 136 38.13 3.88 22.94
CA LYS A 136 38.25 2.76 23.89
C LYS A 136 39.24 1.70 23.41
N LEU A 137 39.32 1.43 22.12
CA LEU A 137 40.31 0.51 21.56
C LEU A 137 41.72 1.06 21.68
N LYS A 138 41.95 2.37 21.46
CA LYS A 138 43.26 3.02 21.69
C LYS A 138 43.64 3.01 23.15
N GLU A 139 42.69 3.17 24.06
CA GLU A 139 42.91 3.04 25.52
C GLU A 139 43.39 1.65 25.85
N SER A 140 42.74 0.59 25.34
CA SER A 140 43.15 -0.80 25.51
C SER A 140 44.57 -1.04 24.95
N GLU A 141 44.88 -0.52 23.76
CA GLU A 141 46.21 -0.61 23.14
C GLU A 141 47.27 0.08 24.02
N ALA A 142 47.02 1.30 24.50
CA ALA A 142 47.94 2.00 25.38
C ALA A 142 48.21 1.25 26.69
N ARG A 143 47.15 0.63 27.28
CA ARG A 143 47.26 -0.19 28.48
C ARG A 143 48.00 -1.52 28.24
N SER A 144 48.03 -2.01 26.97
CA SER A 144 48.72 -3.28 26.66
C SER A 144 50.25 -3.19 26.69
N ASN A 145 50.84 -2.02 26.66
CA ASN A 145 52.30 -1.87 26.61
C ASN A 145 53.02 -2.56 27.77
N HIS A 146 52.49 -2.45 29.00
CA HIS A 146 53.13 -3.08 30.16
C HIS A 146 53.04 -4.62 30.13
N LEU A 147 51.90 -5.17 29.63
CA LEU A 147 51.78 -6.63 29.46
C LEU A 147 52.75 -7.12 28.36
N VAL A 148 52.88 -6.37 27.25
CA VAL A 148 53.84 -6.70 26.21
C VAL A 148 55.27 -6.68 26.72
N ASP A 149 55.66 -5.75 27.66
CA ASP A 149 56.95 -5.76 28.30
C ASP A 149 57.18 -7.03 29.14
N ILE A 150 56.18 -7.47 29.92
CA ILE A 150 56.24 -8.69 30.69
C ILE A 150 56.40 -9.92 29.76
N GLU A 151 55.60 -10.00 28.68
CA GLU A 151 55.68 -11.07 27.69
C GLU A 151 57.03 -11.09 26.98
N THR A 152 57.54 -9.93 26.58
CA THR A 152 58.85 -9.78 25.93
C THR A 152 60.00 -10.25 26.86
N ARG A 153 59.93 -9.89 28.11
CA ARG A 153 60.90 -10.38 29.10
C ARG A 153 60.82 -11.90 29.23
N ALA A 154 59.64 -12.42 29.34
CA ALA A 154 59.43 -13.90 29.47
C ALA A 154 59.95 -14.64 28.24
N MET A 155 59.61 -14.17 27.04
CA MET A 155 60.05 -14.78 25.77
C MET A 155 61.57 -14.73 25.63
N ASN A 156 62.22 -13.63 26.01
CA ASN A 156 63.67 -13.51 26.00
C ASN A 156 64.34 -14.39 27.05
N ALA A 157 63.75 -14.53 28.24
CA ALA A 157 64.29 -15.43 29.30
C ALA A 157 64.30 -16.91 28.82
N VAL A 158 63.27 -17.37 28.10
CA VAL A 158 63.24 -18.70 27.44
C VAL A 158 64.41 -18.84 26.44
N MET A 159 64.75 -17.78 25.74
CA MET A 159 65.90 -17.78 24.80
C MET A 159 67.26 -17.56 25.46
N GLY A 160 67.34 -17.43 26.79
CA GLY A 160 68.56 -17.10 27.48
C GLY A 160 69.07 -15.68 27.22
N LYS A 161 68.17 -14.74 26.87
CA LYS A 161 68.48 -13.32 26.62
C LYS A 161 67.94 -12.47 27.76
N PHE A 162 68.78 -11.65 28.35
CA PHE A 162 68.40 -10.81 29.48
C PHE A 162 68.68 -9.33 29.16
N MET A 163 67.91 -8.48 29.80
CA MET A 163 67.99 -7.02 29.63
C MET A 163 69.23 -6.47 30.30
N ASP A 164 69.98 -5.62 29.58
CA ASP A 164 71.09 -4.84 30.10
C ASP A 164 70.63 -3.55 30.80
N SER A 165 71.58 -2.75 31.31
CA SER A 165 71.30 -1.45 31.94
C SER A 165 70.67 -0.41 31.04
N ASN A 166 70.71 -0.59 29.73
CA ASN A 166 70.12 0.28 28.74
C ASN A 166 68.73 -0.18 28.26
N GLY A 167 68.22 -1.26 28.85
CA GLY A 167 66.93 -1.83 28.49
C GLY A 167 66.96 -2.68 27.19
N GLN A 168 68.15 -3.14 26.75
CA GLN A 168 68.33 -3.96 25.58
C GLN A 168 68.61 -5.41 25.97
N TYR A 169 68.08 -6.40 25.24
CA TYR A 169 68.29 -7.83 25.49
C TYR A 169 69.62 -8.35 24.92
N THR A 170 70.75 -7.80 25.43
CA THR A 170 72.08 -8.06 24.95
C THR A 170 72.87 -9.03 25.84
N ILE A 171 72.43 -9.28 27.10
CA ILE A 171 73.07 -10.23 28.01
C ILE A 171 72.63 -11.65 27.61
N ILE A 172 73.60 -12.49 27.23
CA ILE A 172 73.38 -13.90 26.90
C ILE A 172 73.73 -14.75 28.13
N GLY A 173 72.73 -15.54 28.52
CA GLY A 173 72.85 -16.49 29.65
C GLY A 173 72.21 -17.82 29.34
N GLN A 174 72.04 -18.67 30.38
CA GLN A 174 71.32 -19.92 30.26
C GLN A 174 69.80 -19.60 30.11
N PRO A 175 69.10 -20.34 29.27
CA PRO A 175 67.59 -20.28 29.21
C PRO A 175 66.99 -20.44 30.58
N ASP A 176 66.04 -19.54 30.95
CA ASP A 176 65.34 -19.52 32.22
C ASP A 176 63.82 -19.61 32.00
N ALA A 177 63.35 -20.87 31.88
CA ALA A 177 61.93 -21.13 31.76
C ALA A 177 61.18 -20.89 33.11
N GLY A 178 61.87 -21.01 34.24
CA GLY A 178 61.27 -20.68 35.53
C GLY A 178 60.87 -19.24 35.66
N LEU A 179 61.80 -18.31 35.32
CA LEU A 179 61.51 -16.89 35.29
C LEU A 179 60.37 -16.56 34.25
N ALA A 180 60.40 -17.20 33.10
CA ALA A 180 59.36 -16.97 32.07
C ALA A 180 57.94 -17.39 32.55
N ILE A 181 57.85 -18.53 33.23
CA ILE A 181 56.60 -19.03 33.85
C ILE A 181 56.16 -18.08 34.97
N ASP A 182 57.07 -17.69 35.85
CA ASP A 182 56.77 -16.77 36.95
C ASP A 182 56.22 -15.43 36.43
N LEU A 183 56.80 -14.89 35.40
CA LEU A 183 56.33 -13.63 34.75
C LEU A 183 54.92 -13.78 34.16
N THR A 184 54.66 -14.82 33.36
CA THR A 184 53.43 -14.95 32.58
C THR A 184 52.27 -15.60 33.34
N HIS A 185 52.52 -16.17 34.55
CA HIS A 185 51.52 -16.80 35.43
C HIS A 185 51.36 -16.04 36.75
N SER A 186 52.04 -14.89 36.93
CA SER A 186 51.97 -14.08 38.15
C SER A 186 50.59 -13.41 38.29
N LYS A 187 50.27 -13.02 39.53
CA LYS A 187 49.10 -12.19 39.83
C LYS A 187 49.16 -10.85 39.09
N GLU A 188 50.35 -10.29 38.94
CA GLU A 188 50.61 -9.05 38.22
C GLU A 188 50.18 -9.18 36.72
N TYR A 189 50.60 -10.26 36.06
CA TYR A 189 50.20 -10.56 34.69
C TYR A 189 48.69 -10.58 34.51
N HIS A 190 47.95 -11.23 35.42
CA HIS A 190 46.51 -11.27 35.39
C HIS A 190 45.85 -9.90 35.61
N ILE A 191 46.43 -9.06 36.50
CA ILE A 191 45.98 -7.70 36.75
C ILE A 191 46.15 -6.84 35.47
N GLU A 192 47.32 -6.92 34.84
CA GLU A 192 47.58 -6.17 33.59
C GLU A 192 46.69 -6.63 32.46
N LYS A 193 46.45 -7.95 32.32
CA LYS A 193 45.45 -8.45 31.34
C LYS A 193 44.06 -7.91 31.63
N ALA A 194 43.62 -7.87 32.88
CA ALA A 194 42.29 -7.32 33.21
C ALA A 194 42.17 -5.84 32.87
N LYS A 195 43.25 -5.04 33.12
CA LYS A 195 43.27 -3.62 32.74
C LYS A 195 43.12 -3.38 31.24
N ILE A 196 43.62 -4.31 30.41
CA ILE A 196 43.49 -4.26 28.95
C ILE A 196 42.06 -4.61 28.53
N MET A 197 41.45 -5.60 29.22
CA MET A 197 40.12 -6.11 28.87
C MET A 197 38.98 -5.15 29.29
N GLU A 198 39.21 -4.33 30.33
CA GLU A 198 38.19 -3.36 30.80
C GLU A 198 37.70 -2.41 29.72
N PRO A 199 38.55 -1.62 28.98
CA PRO A 199 38.09 -0.78 27.90
C PRO A 199 37.50 -1.57 26.70
N ILE A 200 37.92 -2.84 26.53
CA ILE A 200 37.29 -3.70 25.49
C ILE A 200 35.88 -4.07 25.92
N ASP A 201 35.62 -4.38 27.19
CA ASP A 201 34.25 -4.64 27.69
C ASP A 201 33.35 -3.40 27.55
N GLU A 202 33.87 -2.23 27.96
CA GLU A 202 33.15 -0.96 27.76
C GLU A 202 32.84 -0.68 26.27
N PHE A 203 33.79 -0.96 25.38
CA PHE A 203 33.60 -0.89 23.96
C PHE A 203 32.46 -1.80 23.47
N PHE A 204 32.39 -3.06 23.94
CA PHE A 204 31.30 -3.97 23.59
C PHE A 204 29.91 -3.44 24.03
N VAL A 205 29.85 -2.84 25.22
CA VAL A 205 28.62 -2.20 25.73
C VAL A 205 28.19 -1.06 24.84
N MET A 206 29.14 -0.19 24.44
CA MET A 206 28.87 0.93 23.55
C MET A 206 28.42 0.47 22.15
N LEU A 207 29.14 -0.49 21.57
CA LEU A 207 28.83 -1.11 20.28
C LEU A 207 27.41 -1.70 20.29
N LYS A 208 27.09 -2.48 21.32
CA LYS A 208 25.76 -3.07 21.49
C LYS A 208 24.69 -1.99 21.54
N SER A 209 24.87 -0.98 22.39
CA SER A 209 23.89 0.10 22.55
C SER A 209 23.63 0.84 21.24
N ARG A 210 24.69 1.23 20.50
CA ARG A 210 24.59 1.93 19.24
C ARG A 210 23.87 1.09 18.16
N THR A 211 24.32 -0.15 17.98
CA THR A 211 23.78 -1.01 16.91
C THR A 211 22.36 -1.48 17.22
N ASP A 212 22.01 -1.72 18.49
CA ASP A 212 20.64 -2.04 18.90
C ASP A 212 19.72 -0.84 18.67
N GLN A 213 20.15 0.38 18.99
CA GLN A 213 19.38 1.61 18.71
C GLN A 213 19.17 1.83 17.21
N GLU A 214 20.21 1.59 16.40
CA GLU A 214 20.11 1.72 14.95
C GLU A 214 19.06 0.75 14.38
N VAL A 215 19.15 -0.54 14.75
CA VAL A 215 18.18 -1.57 14.32
C VAL A 215 16.79 -1.25 14.84
N GLN A 216 16.63 -0.87 16.12
CA GLN A 216 15.34 -0.54 16.71
C GLN A 216 14.67 0.64 15.99
N SER A 217 15.44 1.68 15.66
CA SER A 217 14.94 2.82 14.89
C SER A 217 14.38 2.40 13.51
N LYS A 218 15.01 1.41 12.86
CA LYS A 218 14.51 0.87 11.58
C LYS A 218 13.28 0.00 11.76
N ILE A 219 13.20 -0.78 12.84
CA ILE A 219 11.99 -1.55 13.20
C ILE A 219 10.81 -0.61 13.43
N ASP A 220 11.00 0.46 14.21
CA ASP A 220 9.94 1.43 14.51
C ASP A 220 9.42 2.11 13.24
N LYS A 221 10.31 2.49 12.32
CA LYS A 221 9.93 3.02 11.01
C LYS A 221 9.14 2.00 10.18
N THR A 222 9.60 0.75 10.12
CA THR A 222 8.92 -0.32 9.39
C THR A 222 7.51 -0.53 9.94
N THR A 223 7.35 -0.55 11.25
CA THR A 223 6.05 -0.68 11.92
C THR A 223 5.13 0.47 11.57
N LEU A 224 5.64 1.72 11.61
CA LEU A 224 4.86 2.91 11.24
C LEU A 224 4.32 2.83 9.79
N TYR A 225 5.15 2.46 8.83
CA TYR A 225 4.72 2.29 7.44
C TYR A 225 3.71 1.15 7.28
N PHE A 226 3.93 0.04 7.99
CA PHE A 226 3.01 -1.09 7.97
C PHE A 226 1.63 -0.72 8.53
N ASP A 227 1.58 0.00 9.66
CA ASP A 227 0.35 0.51 10.26
C ASP A 227 -0.38 1.48 9.32
N ALA A 228 0.37 2.34 8.61
CA ALA A 228 -0.19 3.24 7.61
C ALA A 228 -0.84 2.47 6.43
N VAL A 229 -0.17 1.43 5.91
CA VAL A 229 -0.72 0.55 4.85
C VAL A 229 -2.01 -0.13 5.33
N LEU A 230 -2.00 -0.69 6.54
CA LEU A 230 -3.17 -1.36 7.13
C LEU A 230 -4.34 -0.38 7.32
N GLY A 231 -4.06 0.81 7.86
CA GLY A 231 -5.06 1.86 8.03
C GLY A 231 -5.69 2.31 6.71
N LEU A 232 -4.88 2.59 5.69
CA LEU A 232 -5.35 2.94 4.34
C LEU A 232 -6.17 1.80 3.71
N PHE A 233 -5.78 0.55 3.93
CA PHE A 233 -6.51 -0.62 3.43
C PHE A 233 -7.90 -0.72 4.07
N ILE A 234 -8.01 -0.54 5.38
CA ILE A 234 -9.29 -0.53 6.11
C ILE A 234 -10.19 0.61 5.60
N ILE A 235 -9.63 1.82 5.43
CA ILE A 235 -10.37 2.98 4.88
C ILE A 235 -10.88 2.65 3.48
N ASN A 236 -10.06 2.00 2.64
CA ASN A 236 -10.46 1.59 1.29
C ASN A 236 -11.66 0.64 1.32
N ILE A 237 -11.65 -0.38 2.19
CA ILE A 237 -12.79 -1.31 2.37
C ILE A 237 -14.04 -0.54 2.79
N ILE A 238 -13.92 0.37 3.74
CA ILE A 238 -15.06 1.19 4.20
C ILE A 238 -15.66 2.01 3.05
N VAL A 239 -14.81 2.67 2.25
CA VAL A 239 -15.26 3.46 1.09
C VAL A 239 -15.94 2.58 0.05
N ILE A 240 -15.42 1.39 -0.24
CA ILE A 240 -16.04 0.42 -1.16
C ILE A 240 -17.40 -0.04 -0.66
N VAL A 241 -17.51 -0.40 0.62
CA VAL A 241 -18.77 -0.87 1.21
C VAL A 241 -19.82 0.25 1.21
N LEU A 242 -19.48 1.44 1.72
CA LEU A 242 -20.39 2.57 1.76
C LEU A 242 -20.77 3.03 0.34
N GLY A 243 -19.80 3.11 -0.56
CA GLY A 243 -20.02 3.42 -1.97
C GLY A 243 -20.96 2.43 -2.65
N SER A 244 -20.78 1.14 -2.40
CA SER A 244 -21.66 0.08 -2.93
C SER A 244 -23.08 0.19 -2.42
N ILE A 245 -23.29 0.51 -1.14
CA ILE A 245 -24.62 0.70 -0.55
C ILE A 245 -25.32 1.90 -1.21
N VAL A 246 -24.60 3.02 -1.37
CA VAL A 246 -25.15 4.24 -2.01
C VAL A 246 -25.48 3.98 -3.47
N LEU A 247 -24.60 3.34 -4.23
CA LEU A 247 -24.82 2.98 -5.63
C LEU A 247 -25.99 2.02 -5.81
N ARG A 248 -26.11 0.99 -4.96
CA ARG A 248 -27.26 0.08 -4.95
C ARG A 248 -28.59 0.81 -4.82
N LYS A 249 -28.68 1.75 -3.86
CA LYS A 249 -29.90 2.57 -3.68
C LYS A 249 -30.22 3.40 -4.92
N LYS A 250 -29.23 3.87 -5.66
CA LYS A 250 -29.40 4.65 -6.89
C LYS A 250 -29.79 3.77 -8.08
N ILE A 251 -29.14 2.63 -8.25
CA ILE A 251 -29.45 1.67 -9.32
C ILE A 251 -30.86 1.11 -9.17
N ALA A 252 -31.34 0.90 -7.95
CA ALA A 252 -32.71 0.45 -7.68
C ALA A 252 -33.80 1.42 -8.21
N GLN A 253 -33.46 2.67 -8.53
CA GLN A 253 -34.39 3.62 -9.15
C GLN A 253 -34.59 3.38 -10.67
N ILE A 254 -33.75 2.56 -11.30
CA ILE A 254 -33.85 2.23 -12.74
C ILE A 254 -35.08 1.37 -13.00
N GLU A 255 -35.37 0.41 -12.13
CA GLU A 255 -36.49 -0.53 -12.31
C GLU A 255 -37.85 0.20 -12.37
N PRO A 256 -38.24 1.09 -11.40
CA PRO A 256 -39.48 1.87 -11.52
C PRO A 256 -39.56 2.76 -12.76
N VAL A 257 -38.42 3.33 -13.23
CA VAL A 257 -38.41 4.11 -14.48
C VAL A 257 -38.68 3.20 -15.67
N SER A 258 -38.05 2.03 -15.74
CA SER A 258 -38.23 1.06 -16.82
C SER A 258 -39.67 0.53 -16.86
N ASP A 259 -40.22 0.19 -15.71
CA ASP A 259 -41.62 -0.29 -15.64
C ASP A 259 -42.63 0.80 -15.99
N GLY A 260 -42.40 2.03 -15.52
CA GLY A 260 -43.23 3.16 -15.90
C GLY A 260 -43.18 3.46 -17.39
N LEU A 261 -42.01 3.35 -18.01
CA LEU A 261 -41.81 3.52 -19.43
C LEU A 261 -42.53 2.41 -20.21
N ARG A 262 -42.43 1.16 -19.76
CA ARG A 262 -43.16 0.03 -20.36
C ARG A 262 -44.67 0.22 -20.26
N GLY A 263 -45.15 0.67 -19.09
CA GLY A 263 -46.57 1.01 -18.89
C GLY A 263 -47.05 2.14 -19.80
N PHE A 264 -46.22 3.16 -20.00
CA PHE A 264 -46.51 4.27 -20.88
C PHE A 264 -46.62 3.84 -22.35
N PHE A 265 -45.70 3.00 -22.83
CA PHE A 265 -45.78 2.48 -24.20
C PHE A 265 -46.97 1.54 -24.42
N ALA A 266 -47.30 0.72 -23.43
CA ALA A 266 -48.53 -0.14 -23.50
C ALA A 266 -49.81 0.71 -23.56
N PHE A 267 -49.85 1.85 -22.85
CA PHE A 267 -50.95 2.82 -22.93
C PHE A 267 -51.02 3.49 -24.31
N LEU A 268 -49.86 3.92 -24.87
CA LEU A 268 -49.78 4.46 -26.22
C LEU A 268 -50.22 3.46 -27.30
N GLY A 269 -49.88 2.20 -27.14
CA GLY A 269 -50.27 1.10 -28.04
C GLY A 269 -51.72 0.65 -27.92
N HIS A 270 -52.52 1.30 -27.05
CA HIS A 270 -53.88 0.89 -26.71
C HIS A 270 -54.00 -0.51 -26.13
N GLU A 271 -52.89 -1.08 -25.60
CA GLU A 271 -52.88 -2.37 -24.91
C GLU A 271 -53.42 -2.24 -23.47
N LYS A 272 -53.38 -1.01 -22.91
CA LYS A 272 -53.93 -0.66 -21.61
C LYS A 272 -54.74 0.62 -21.65
N ASP A 273 -55.83 0.64 -20.90
CA ASP A 273 -56.75 1.78 -20.83
C ASP A 273 -56.26 2.91 -19.93
N ASP A 274 -55.27 2.66 -19.07
CA ASP A 274 -54.68 3.63 -18.16
C ASP A 274 -53.17 3.38 -17.92
N CYS A 275 -52.44 4.45 -17.65
CA CYS A 275 -51.03 4.42 -17.32
C CYS A 275 -50.77 5.14 -15.99
N LYS A 276 -50.12 4.43 -15.05
CA LYS A 276 -49.73 5.03 -13.75
C LYS A 276 -48.51 5.92 -13.93
N THR A 277 -48.47 7.01 -13.17
CA THR A 277 -47.29 7.87 -13.07
C THR A 277 -46.17 7.16 -12.33
N ILE A 278 -44.93 7.50 -12.66
CA ILE A 278 -43.72 6.98 -12.01
C ILE A 278 -43.53 7.75 -10.71
N ASP A 279 -43.56 7.04 -9.58
CA ASP A 279 -43.35 7.63 -8.25
C ASP A 279 -41.86 7.59 -7.87
N ILE A 280 -41.09 8.57 -8.36
CA ILE A 280 -39.66 8.76 -8.01
C ILE A 280 -39.47 10.20 -7.55
N ASN A 281 -39.24 10.37 -6.25
CA ASN A 281 -38.92 11.66 -5.67
C ASN A 281 -37.38 11.80 -5.54
N SER A 282 -36.71 12.04 -6.65
CA SER A 282 -35.26 12.28 -6.72
C SER A 282 -34.94 13.59 -7.44
N LYS A 283 -33.84 14.26 -7.02
CA LYS A 283 -33.34 15.49 -7.67
C LYS A 283 -32.21 15.21 -8.71
N ASP A 284 -31.97 13.95 -9.01
CA ASP A 284 -30.97 13.50 -10.00
C ASP A 284 -31.61 13.23 -11.37
N GLU A 285 -30.83 12.62 -12.27
CA GLU A 285 -31.23 12.28 -13.62
C GLU A 285 -32.50 11.41 -13.66
N PHE A 286 -32.65 10.49 -12.71
CA PHE A 286 -33.83 9.59 -12.65
C PHE A 286 -35.11 10.35 -12.29
N GLY A 287 -35.03 11.30 -11.35
CA GLY A 287 -36.16 12.17 -11.03
C GLY A 287 -36.55 13.11 -12.17
N VAL A 288 -35.57 13.62 -12.94
CA VAL A 288 -35.84 14.42 -14.13
C VAL A 288 -36.55 13.57 -15.18
N ILE A 289 -36.06 12.38 -15.49
CA ILE A 289 -36.67 11.46 -16.45
C ILE A 289 -38.09 11.09 -16.02
N ALA A 290 -38.29 10.72 -14.74
CA ALA A 290 -39.63 10.38 -14.22
C ALA A 290 -40.61 11.54 -14.35
N LYS A 291 -40.17 12.80 -14.08
CA LYS A 291 -40.99 13.98 -14.23
C LYS A 291 -41.38 14.25 -15.71
N MET A 292 -40.43 14.10 -16.64
CA MET A 292 -40.69 14.25 -18.07
C MET A 292 -41.68 13.19 -18.57
N ILE A 293 -41.51 11.93 -18.18
CA ILE A 293 -42.44 10.85 -18.56
C ILE A 293 -43.81 11.11 -17.94
N ASN A 294 -43.91 11.47 -16.66
CA ASN A 294 -45.18 11.77 -16.01
C ASN A 294 -45.91 12.92 -16.67
N GLN A 295 -45.21 13.98 -17.09
CA GLN A 295 -45.80 15.08 -17.83
C GLN A 295 -46.39 14.62 -19.17
N ASN A 296 -45.67 13.77 -19.88
CA ASN A 296 -46.20 13.19 -21.15
C ASN A 296 -47.38 12.27 -20.93
N ILE A 297 -47.36 11.44 -19.83
CA ILE A 297 -48.51 10.60 -19.46
C ILE A 297 -49.77 11.46 -19.24
N LEU A 298 -49.63 12.56 -18.47
CA LEU A 298 -50.75 13.45 -18.15
C LEU A 298 -51.28 14.13 -19.44
N ASN A 299 -50.43 14.65 -20.29
CA ASN A 299 -50.81 15.30 -21.54
C ASN A 299 -51.57 14.31 -22.47
N LEU A 300 -51.00 13.12 -22.66
CA LEU A 300 -51.60 12.10 -23.52
C LEU A 300 -52.91 11.55 -22.93
N ARG A 301 -53.01 11.37 -21.61
CA ARG A 301 -54.26 10.97 -20.94
C ARG A 301 -55.37 11.98 -21.22
N THR A 302 -55.05 13.29 -21.14
CA THR A 302 -56.01 14.36 -21.41
C THR A 302 -56.43 14.31 -22.88
N GLN A 303 -55.52 14.13 -23.81
CA GLN A 303 -55.80 14.04 -25.23
C GLN A 303 -56.67 12.81 -25.58
N ILE A 304 -56.28 11.62 -25.13
CA ILE A 304 -57.04 10.38 -25.38
C ILE A 304 -58.46 10.45 -24.79
N ASN A 305 -58.61 10.99 -23.58
CA ASN A 305 -59.96 11.19 -23.01
C ASN A 305 -60.81 12.18 -23.80
N SER A 306 -60.21 13.26 -24.32
CA SER A 306 -60.87 14.20 -25.21
C SER A 306 -61.33 13.52 -26.51
N GLU A 307 -60.47 12.72 -27.13
CA GLU A 307 -60.75 11.96 -28.33
C GLU A 307 -61.86 10.93 -28.13
N ARG A 308 -61.78 10.16 -27.01
CA ARG A 308 -62.85 9.21 -26.66
C ARG A 308 -64.21 9.87 -26.44
N LYS A 309 -64.23 11.07 -25.78
CA LYS A 309 -65.45 11.85 -25.60
C LYS A 309 -66.01 12.29 -26.97
N PHE A 310 -65.13 12.81 -27.82
CA PHE A 310 -65.53 13.23 -29.17
C PHE A 310 -66.11 12.05 -29.96
N ILE A 311 -65.48 10.87 -29.98
CA ILE A 311 -65.97 9.70 -30.70
C ILE A 311 -67.36 9.27 -30.16
N ASN A 312 -67.52 9.23 -28.81
CA ASN A 312 -68.82 8.86 -28.21
C ASN A 312 -69.95 9.84 -28.59
N GLU A 313 -69.67 11.15 -28.56
CA GLU A 313 -70.63 12.17 -28.98
C GLU A 313 -70.91 12.08 -30.48
N THR A 314 -69.91 11.80 -31.32
CA THR A 314 -70.10 11.57 -32.78
C THR A 314 -71.00 10.36 -33.02
N VAL A 315 -70.78 9.21 -32.34
CA VAL A 315 -71.60 8.04 -32.48
C VAL A 315 -73.06 8.33 -32.03
N LYS A 316 -73.25 9.08 -30.95
CA LYS A 316 -74.55 9.49 -30.45
C LYS A 316 -75.27 10.36 -31.48
N THR A 317 -74.60 11.41 -32.00
CA THR A 317 -75.15 12.32 -33.03
C THR A 317 -75.53 11.61 -34.32
N LEU A 318 -74.66 10.69 -34.80
CA LEU A 318 -74.98 9.84 -35.95
C LEU A 318 -76.21 8.94 -35.72
N LYS A 319 -76.36 8.40 -34.53
CA LYS A 319 -77.53 7.57 -34.12
C LYS A 319 -78.81 8.43 -34.15
N GLU A 320 -78.77 9.66 -33.60
CA GLU A 320 -79.88 10.58 -33.60
C GLU A 320 -80.28 11.03 -35.06
N LEU A 321 -79.28 11.31 -35.90
CA LEU A 321 -79.49 11.56 -37.34
C LEU A 321 -80.14 10.36 -38.05
N SER A 322 -79.72 9.12 -37.75
CA SER A 322 -80.26 7.90 -38.31
C SER A 322 -81.73 7.64 -37.91
N GLN A 323 -82.13 8.23 -36.77
CA GLN A 323 -83.51 8.14 -36.25
C GLN A 323 -84.42 9.26 -36.77
N GLY A 324 -83.87 10.12 -37.64
CA GLY A 324 -84.67 11.20 -38.26
C GLY A 324 -84.59 12.53 -37.52
N SER A 325 -83.73 12.67 -36.52
CA SER A 325 -83.49 13.96 -35.83
C SER A 325 -82.43 14.76 -36.58
N PHE A 326 -82.75 15.56 -37.56
CA PHE A 326 -81.81 16.29 -38.43
C PHE A 326 -81.35 17.63 -37.85
N ASN A 327 -81.91 18.09 -36.75
CA ASN A 327 -81.54 19.35 -36.07
C ASN A 327 -80.39 19.21 -35.09
N VAL A 328 -79.84 18.01 -34.95
CA VAL A 328 -78.68 17.73 -34.05
C VAL A 328 -77.38 18.18 -34.65
N ARG A 329 -76.48 18.68 -33.83
CA ARG A 329 -75.15 19.12 -34.21
C ARG A 329 -74.11 18.55 -33.22
N LEU A 330 -72.94 18.18 -33.77
CA LEU A 330 -71.80 17.75 -32.93
C LEU A 330 -71.08 19.02 -32.49
N ASN A 331 -71.10 19.26 -31.12
CA ASN A 331 -70.49 20.42 -30.47
C ASN A 331 -69.42 19.96 -29.45
N SER A 332 -68.51 19.10 -29.85
CA SER A 332 -67.48 18.55 -29.02
C SER A 332 -66.16 19.32 -29.29
N ASN A 333 -65.50 19.78 -28.22
CA ASN A 333 -64.16 20.37 -28.34
C ASN A 333 -63.10 19.27 -28.44
N CYS A 334 -62.37 19.25 -29.54
CA CYS A 334 -61.22 18.35 -29.73
C CYS A 334 -60.10 19.13 -30.45
N ASP A 335 -58.89 18.96 -29.95
CA ASP A 335 -57.72 19.68 -30.51
C ASP A 335 -57.10 18.95 -31.71
N SER A 336 -57.65 17.82 -32.13
CA SER A 336 -57.19 17.06 -33.28
C SER A 336 -57.73 17.69 -34.59
N PRO A 337 -56.87 18.13 -35.53
CA PRO A 337 -57.31 18.68 -36.82
C PRO A 337 -58.21 17.72 -37.58
N ALA A 338 -57.94 16.43 -37.55
CA ALA A 338 -58.79 15.44 -38.26
C ALA A 338 -60.17 15.31 -37.60
N MET A 339 -60.31 15.44 -36.30
CA MET A 339 -61.57 15.39 -35.59
C MET A 339 -62.41 16.70 -35.82
N MET A 340 -61.75 17.86 -35.87
CA MET A 340 -62.41 19.12 -36.23
C MET A 340 -62.96 19.05 -37.62
N GLN A 341 -62.20 18.50 -38.58
CA GLN A 341 -62.67 18.30 -39.93
C GLN A 341 -63.85 17.33 -40.02
N LEU A 342 -63.81 16.25 -39.23
CA LEU A 342 -64.96 15.33 -39.15
C LEU A 342 -66.20 15.99 -38.57
N GLN A 343 -66.04 16.81 -37.49
CA GLN A 343 -67.15 17.61 -36.92
C GLN A 343 -67.78 18.53 -37.90
N GLU A 344 -66.97 19.30 -38.66
CA GLU A 344 -67.42 20.21 -39.67
C GLU A 344 -68.20 19.46 -40.80
N THR A 345 -67.60 18.37 -41.28
CA THR A 345 -68.20 17.53 -42.33
C THR A 345 -69.57 16.96 -41.91
N LEU A 346 -69.64 16.46 -40.67
CA LEU A 346 -70.81 15.85 -40.07
C LEU A 346 -71.94 16.88 -39.84
N ASN A 347 -71.56 18.09 -39.36
CA ASN A 347 -72.50 19.18 -39.15
C ASN A 347 -73.07 19.74 -40.52
N ASN A 348 -72.20 19.82 -41.53
CA ASN A 348 -72.59 20.21 -42.86
C ASN A 348 -73.56 19.18 -43.52
N MET A 349 -73.31 17.87 -43.33
CA MET A 349 -74.19 16.80 -43.74
C MET A 349 -75.53 16.92 -43.05
N ALA A 350 -75.57 17.09 -41.72
CA ALA A 350 -76.77 17.25 -40.94
C ALA A 350 -77.61 18.42 -41.40
N LEU A 351 -76.96 19.59 -41.68
CA LEU A 351 -77.58 20.79 -42.18
C LEU A 351 -78.23 20.57 -43.59
N ALA A 352 -77.50 19.85 -44.45
CA ALA A 352 -78.00 19.54 -45.77
C ALA A 352 -79.24 18.61 -45.72
N LEU A 353 -79.22 17.60 -44.88
CA LEU A 353 -80.32 16.71 -44.64
C LEU A 353 -81.53 17.43 -44.05
N GLU A 354 -81.30 18.26 -43.02
CA GLU A 354 -82.36 19.10 -42.45
C GLU A 354 -83.05 19.99 -43.48
N LYS A 355 -82.24 20.68 -44.29
CA LYS A 355 -82.78 21.54 -45.36
C LYS A 355 -83.56 20.74 -46.36
N ASN A 356 -83.02 19.64 -46.88
CA ASN A 356 -83.69 18.82 -47.87
C ASN A 356 -85.02 18.23 -47.32
N ILE A 357 -85.04 17.76 -46.10
CA ILE A 357 -86.24 17.19 -45.45
C ILE A 357 -87.28 18.32 -45.24
N ASN A 358 -86.86 19.52 -44.78
CA ASN A 358 -87.74 20.65 -44.59
C ASN A 358 -88.36 21.11 -45.90
N GLU A 359 -87.58 21.08 -46.99
CA GLU A 359 -88.09 21.40 -48.38
C GLU A 359 -89.10 20.39 -48.84
N ILE A 360 -88.85 19.04 -48.57
CA ILE A 360 -89.78 17.96 -48.88
C ILE A 360 -91.05 18.12 -48.06
N VAL A 361 -90.95 18.38 -46.76
CA VAL A 361 -92.14 18.60 -45.88
C VAL A 361 -92.92 19.79 -46.28
N LYS A 362 -92.27 20.90 -46.68
CA LYS A 362 -92.93 22.08 -47.17
C LYS A 362 -93.66 21.83 -48.54
N MET A 363 -93.01 21.03 -49.39
CA MET A 363 -93.67 20.60 -50.66
C MET A 363 -94.87 19.70 -50.37
N ILE A 364 -94.74 18.72 -49.51
CA ILE A 364 -95.89 17.85 -49.16
C ILE A 364 -97.00 18.67 -48.48
N GLY A 365 -96.66 19.63 -47.62
CA GLY A 365 -97.66 20.54 -47.06
C GLY A 365 -98.44 21.33 -48.08
N LYS A 366 -97.74 21.87 -49.07
CA LYS A 366 -98.40 22.60 -50.21
C LYS A 366 -99.21 21.63 -51.02
N TYR A 367 -98.80 20.43 -51.27
CA TYR A 367 -99.63 19.41 -51.94
C TYR A 367 -100.88 19.10 -51.14
N SER A 368 -100.80 19.07 -49.83
CA SER A 368 -101.91 18.82 -48.90
C SER A 368 -102.94 19.96 -48.93
N GLU A 369 -102.50 21.21 -49.20
CA GLU A 369 -103.34 22.41 -49.31
C GLU A 369 -103.84 22.66 -50.74
N GLN A 370 -103.64 21.72 -51.70
CA GLN A 370 -104.01 21.81 -53.12
C GLN A 370 -103.33 22.99 -53.92
N ASP A 371 -102.24 23.52 -53.44
CA ASP A 371 -101.43 24.56 -54.14
C ASP A 371 -100.36 23.88 -55.03
N TYR A 372 -100.64 23.79 -56.37
CA TYR A 372 -99.78 23.13 -57.36
C TYR A 372 -98.85 24.16 -58.06
N THR A 373 -98.63 25.36 -57.55
CA THR A 373 -97.93 26.48 -58.31
C THR A 373 -96.42 26.41 -58.17
N GLN A 374 -95.81 25.56 -57.48
CA GLN A 374 -94.33 25.37 -57.39
C GLN A 374 -93.93 23.96 -57.83
N ARG A 375 -92.99 23.93 -58.79
CA ARG A 375 -92.25 22.75 -59.25
C ARG A 375 -90.93 22.59 -58.47
#